data_be2e23846b2369776ad41e9a12559e86
#
_entry.id   be2e23846b2369776ad41e9a12559e86
#
_cell.length_a   1.000
_cell.length_b   1.000
_cell.length_c   1.000
_cell.angle_alpha   90.00
_cell.angle_beta   90.00
_cell.angle_gamma   90.00
#
_symmetry.space_group_name_H-M   'P 1'
#
loop_
_entity.id
_entity.type
_entity.pdbx_description
1 polymer ?
#
loop_
_entity_poly.entity_id
_entity_poly.type
_entity_poly.pdbx_seq_one_letter_code
_entity_poly.pdbx_strand_id
1 'polypeptide(L)'
;MIRLHVPSPLTADATVLPTLDQSRYLTQVMRLKTGDSLLVFNGRDGEWRCVISEILKKGVALRAEAQVRPQAMGPDVDLLIAVVKKSALEFAVEKATELGARRVQLVVTQRTQVQHVRMDRLDAIAIEAAEQTGRLDVPMIDAPVKLAELLDGFEAGTDSGRRLMFCDETGGAPVTGALAEADAGPWAILIGPEGGFSPEERARLRALPCTTAVSLGPRILRADTAAVAALTLWQAAVGDWER
;
A
#
# COMPACT_ATOMS: atom_id res chain seq x y z
N MET A 1 13.14 17.30 5.34
CA MET A 1 14.03 16.49 6.21
C MET A 1 14.00 15.07 5.68
N ILE A 2 15.12 14.35 5.69
CA ILE A 2 15.20 12.95 5.26
C ILE A 2 14.36 12.11 6.21
N ARG A 3 13.62 11.15 5.66
CA ARG A 3 12.84 10.17 6.42
C ARG A 3 13.35 8.77 6.09
N LEU A 4 13.37 7.91 7.10
CA LEU A 4 13.89 6.56 6.97
C LEU A 4 13.02 5.58 7.76
N HIS A 5 12.61 4.50 7.10
CA HIS A 5 11.95 3.38 7.74
C HIS A 5 12.97 2.42 8.33
N VAL A 6 12.80 2.03 9.60
CA VAL A 6 13.64 1.04 10.27
C VAL A 6 12.78 0.00 11.00
N PRO A 7 13.21 -1.26 11.08
CA PRO A 7 12.45 -2.29 11.81
C PRO A 7 12.65 -2.22 13.33
N SER A 8 13.67 -1.49 13.80
CA SER A 8 14.05 -1.42 15.22
C SER A 8 13.00 -0.67 16.05
N PRO A 9 12.80 -1.02 17.32
CA PRO A 9 12.00 -0.23 18.26
C PRO A 9 12.55 1.20 18.41
N LEU A 10 11.65 2.16 18.56
CA LEU A 10 11.98 3.57 18.74
C LEU A 10 11.49 4.05 20.11
N THR A 11 12.43 4.43 20.96
CA THR A 11 12.18 5.05 22.27
C THR A 11 13.23 6.13 22.50
N ALA A 12 12.99 7.03 23.45
CA ALA A 12 13.97 8.07 23.80
C ALA A 12 15.33 7.44 24.14
N ASP A 13 16.39 8.05 23.61
CA ASP A 13 17.79 7.61 23.74
C ASP A 13 18.13 6.24 23.15
N ALA A 14 17.19 5.59 22.45
CA ALA A 14 17.47 4.32 21.77
C ALA A 14 18.53 4.49 20.68
N THR A 15 19.44 3.55 20.62
CA THR A 15 20.38 3.42 19.49
C THR A 15 19.75 2.62 18.37
N VAL A 16 19.66 3.24 17.19
CA VAL A 16 19.12 2.63 15.98
C VAL A 16 20.25 2.41 14.98
N LEU A 17 20.35 1.18 14.47
CA LEU A 17 21.35 0.81 13.48
C LEU A 17 20.64 0.56 12.12
N PRO A 18 20.66 1.52 11.20
CA PRO A 18 20.17 1.32 9.85
C PRO A 18 20.93 0.20 9.12
N THR A 19 20.34 -0.35 8.08
CA THR A 19 21.03 -1.33 7.22
C THR A 19 22.26 -0.70 6.57
N LEU A 20 23.15 -1.55 6.02
CA LEU A 20 24.34 -1.05 5.32
C LEU A 20 24.00 -0.16 4.13
N ASP A 21 22.94 -0.51 3.40
CA ASP A 21 22.51 0.27 2.23
C ASP A 21 21.88 1.60 2.65
N GLN A 22 21.07 1.61 3.71
CA GLN A 22 20.56 2.84 4.32
C GLN A 22 21.70 3.71 4.85
N SER A 23 22.69 3.12 5.51
CA SER A 23 23.87 3.83 5.99
C SER A 23 24.67 4.48 4.85
N ARG A 24 24.86 3.75 3.75
CA ARG A 24 25.50 4.30 2.53
C ARG A 24 24.68 5.43 1.92
N TYR A 25 23.37 5.26 1.83
CA TYR A 25 22.47 6.31 1.36
C TYR A 25 22.65 7.58 2.20
N LEU A 26 22.59 7.48 3.53
CA LEU A 26 22.73 8.63 4.42
C LEU A 26 24.10 9.33 4.25
N THR A 27 25.19 8.57 4.18
CA THR A 27 26.54 9.16 4.21
C THR A 27 27.10 9.50 2.83
N GLN A 28 26.82 8.72 1.80
CA GLN A 28 27.42 8.90 0.47
C GLN A 28 26.51 9.68 -0.48
N VAL A 29 25.19 9.44 -0.43
CA VAL A 29 24.21 10.12 -1.29
C VAL A 29 23.77 11.43 -0.64
N MET A 30 23.25 11.36 0.58
CA MET A 30 22.76 12.51 1.33
C MET A 30 23.85 13.30 2.03
N ARG A 31 25.07 12.74 2.15
CA ARG A 31 26.27 13.35 2.71
C ARG A 31 26.10 13.87 4.14
N LEU A 32 25.28 13.18 4.91
CA LEU A 32 25.08 13.50 6.32
C LEU A 32 26.34 13.15 7.13
N LYS A 33 26.53 13.92 8.21
CA LYS A 33 27.67 13.81 9.14
C LYS A 33 27.17 13.52 10.55
N THR A 34 28.08 13.18 11.44
CA THR A 34 27.80 13.13 12.88
C THR A 34 27.23 14.47 13.35
N GLY A 35 26.12 14.43 14.08
CA GLY A 35 25.36 15.59 14.52
C GLY A 35 24.20 15.99 13.60
N ASP A 36 24.15 15.51 12.36
CA ASP A 36 23.02 15.78 11.47
C ASP A 36 21.80 14.95 11.88
N SER A 37 20.61 15.52 11.70
CA SER A 37 19.35 14.90 12.10
C SER A 37 18.51 14.47 10.91
N LEU A 38 17.73 13.41 11.13
CA LEU A 38 16.74 12.87 10.21
C LEU A 38 15.52 12.38 10.98
N LEU A 39 14.43 12.10 10.25
CA LEU A 39 13.24 11.47 10.83
C LEU A 39 13.29 9.97 10.59
N VAL A 40 12.85 9.20 11.60
CA VAL A 40 12.83 7.74 11.56
C VAL A 40 11.48 7.25 12.03
N PHE A 41 10.91 6.24 11.37
CA PHE A 41 9.65 5.63 11.74
C PHE A 41 9.70 4.12 11.53
N ASN A 42 8.78 3.37 12.17
CA ASN A 42 8.77 1.90 12.11
C ASN A 42 7.37 1.26 12.04
N GLY A 43 6.33 2.07 11.83
CA GLY A 43 4.95 1.56 11.77
C GLY A 43 4.29 1.26 13.12
N ARG A 44 4.98 1.52 14.25
CA ARG A 44 4.49 1.18 15.60
C ARG A 44 4.66 2.30 16.61
N ASP A 45 5.84 2.91 16.59
CA ASP A 45 6.29 3.82 17.65
C ASP A 45 6.20 5.30 17.21
N GLY A 46 5.52 5.57 16.09
CA GLY A 46 5.42 6.91 15.48
C GLY A 46 6.70 7.34 14.80
N GLU A 47 6.85 8.65 14.62
CA GLU A 47 8.00 9.25 13.95
C GLU A 47 8.90 9.95 14.98
N TRP A 48 10.18 9.67 14.89
CA TRP A 48 11.18 10.15 15.81
C TRP A 48 12.24 10.99 15.10
N ARG A 49 12.61 12.11 15.70
CA ARG A 49 13.83 12.80 15.31
C ARG A 49 15.01 12.01 15.86
N CYS A 50 15.89 11.59 14.97
CA CYS A 50 17.14 10.92 15.30
C CYS A 50 18.33 11.76 14.84
N VAL A 51 19.44 11.63 15.52
CA VAL A 51 20.71 12.28 15.16
C VAL A 51 21.74 11.20 14.83
N ILE A 52 22.60 11.44 13.84
CA ILE A 52 23.75 10.56 13.60
C ILE A 52 24.71 10.75 14.78
N SER A 53 24.72 9.76 15.67
CA SER A 53 25.60 9.76 16.85
C SER A 53 27.03 9.38 16.50
N GLU A 54 27.20 8.46 15.56
CA GLU A 54 28.51 7.96 15.14
C GLU A 54 28.50 7.44 13.69
N ILE A 55 29.59 7.70 12.96
CA ILE A 55 29.88 7.06 11.68
C ILE A 55 30.87 5.95 11.94
N LEU A 56 30.39 4.71 11.80
CA LEU A 56 31.13 3.49 12.06
C LEU A 56 31.95 3.07 10.82
N LYS A 57 32.90 2.17 10.99
CA LYS A 57 33.65 1.57 9.88
C LYS A 57 32.72 0.85 8.88
N LYS A 58 31.59 0.31 9.35
CA LYS A 58 30.55 -0.31 8.53
C LYS A 58 29.18 0.18 9.01
N GLY A 59 28.70 1.31 8.47
CA GLY A 59 27.38 1.85 8.76
C GLY A 59 27.39 3.13 9.60
N VAL A 60 26.21 3.47 10.12
CA VAL A 60 26.00 4.60 11.03
C VAL A 60 25.21 4.14 12.25
N ALA A 61 25.43 4.79 13.38
CA ALA A 61 24.57 4.69 14.54
C ALA A 61 23.74 5.98 14.65
N LEU A 62 22.46 5.83 14.86
CA LEU A 62 21.54 6.92 15.14
C LEU A 62 21.11 6.86 16.61
N ARG A 63 20.93 7.99 17.24
CA ARG A 63 20.29 8.10 18.56
C ARG A 63 18.94 8.77 18.40
N ALA A 64 17.88 8.14 18.88
CA ALA A 64 16.54 8.69 18.89
C ALA A 64 16.44 9.75 19.99
N GLU A 65 16.03 10.98 19.62
CA GLU A 65 15.98 12.11 20.57
C GLU A 65 14.58 12.37 21.08
N ALA A 66 13.62 12.53 20.17
CA ALA A 66 12.26 12.88 20.52
C ALA A 66 11.26 12.33 19.51
N GLN A 67 10.12 11.86 19.99
CA GLN A 67 8.98 11.58 19.16
C GLN A 67 8.38 12.88 18.64
N VAL A 68 8.32 13.03 17.32
CA VAL A 68 7.78 14.24 16.67
C VAL A 68 6.36 14.06 16.20
N ARG A 69 5.94 12.82 15.99
CA ARG A 69 4.54 12.45 15.69
C ARG A 69 4.20 11.12 16.38
N PRO A 70 3.07 11.04 17.09
CA PRO A 70 2.58 9.75 17.59
C PRO A 70 2.20 8.83 16.43
N GLN A 71 2.21 7.52 16.68
CA GLN A 71 1.74 6.56 15.67
C GLN A 71 0.27 6.84 15.34
N ALA A 72 -0.01 6.91 14.06
CA ALA A 72 -1.36 6.96 13.52
C ALA A 72 -1.46 5.97 12.36
N MET A 73 -2.58 5.31 12.28
CA MET A 73 -2.89 4.40 11.17
C MET A 73 -3.73 5.15 10.14
N GLY A 74 -3.46 4.87 8.87
CA GLY A 74 -4.31 5.32 7.77
C GLY A 74 -5.66 4.60 7.72
N PRO A 75 -6.49 4.89 6.71
CA PRO A 75 -7.78 4.25 6.53
C PRO A 75 -7.64 2.76 6.23
N ASP A 76 -8.65 1.97 6.61
CA ASP A 76 -8.65 0.52 6.40
C ASP A 76 -9.09 0.17 4.97
N VAL A 77 -8.20 0.37 4.00
CA VAL A 77 -8.40 0.01 2.59
C VAL A 77 -7.30 -0.89 2.08
N ASP A 78 -7.68 -2.01 1.50
CA ASP A 78 -6.79 -2.96 0.84
C ASP A 78 -6.90 -2.80 -0.69
N LEU A 79 -5.79 -2.82 -1.39
CA LEU A 79 -5.76 -2.97 -2.85
C LEU A 79 -5.58 -4.45 -3.20
N LEU A 80 -6.56 -5.03 -3.87
CA LEU A 80 -6.49 -6.36 -4.47
C LEU A 80 -6.21 -6.17 -5.95
N ILE A 81 -4.99 -6.45 -6.40
CA ILE A 81 -4.60 -6.19 -7.79
C ILE A 81 -4.14 -7.45 -8.48
N ALA A 82 -4.68 -7.70 -9.67
CA ALA A 82 -4.21 -8.80 -10.49
C ALA A 82 -2.72 -8.63 -10.83
N VAL A 83 -1.98 -9.74 -10.86
CA VAL A 83 -0.58 -9.73 -11.31
C VAL A 83 -0.54 -9.31 -12.77
N VAL A 84 0.02 -8.16 -13.04
CA VAL A 84 0.18 -7.53 -14.35
C VAL A 84 1.66 -7.39 -14.69
N LYS A 85 1.98 -6.78 -15.81
CA LYS A 85 3.38 -6.53 -16.22
C LYS A 85 4.16 -5.82 -15.11
N LYS A 86 5.44 -6.21 -14.93
CA LYS A 86 6.31 -5.75 -13.85
C LYS A 86 6.24 -4.25 -13.59
N SER A 87 6.42 -3.42 -14.63
CA SER A 87 6.43 -1.95 -14.47
C SER A 87 5.09 -1.39 -14.00
N ALA A 88 3.98 -1.95 -14.46
CA ALA A 88 2.64 -1.54 -14.04
C ALA A 88 2.36 -1.97 -12.59
N LEU A 89 2.82 -3.17 -12.20
CA LEU A 89 2.67 -3.67 -10.83
C LEU A 89 3.52 -2.84 -9.85
N GLU A 90 4.79 -2.57 -10.19
CA GLU A 90 5.67 -1.72 -9.37
C GLU A 90 5.07 -0.32 -9.17
N PHE A 91 4.57 0.30 -10.24
CA PHE A 91 3.89 1.58 -10.19
C PHE A 91 2.61 1.53 -9.33
N ALA A 92 1.79 0.49 -9.48
CA ALA A 92 0.57 0.33 -8.69
C ALA A 92 0.87 0.20 -7.18
N VAL A 93 1.91 -0.54 -6.79
CA VAL A 93 2.35 -0.66 -5.40
C VAL A 93 2.86 0.68 -4.85
N GLU A 94 3.67 1.40 -5.63
CA GLU A 94 4.14 2.74 -5.27
C GLU A 94 2.95 3.67 -5.00
N LYS A 95 2.01 3.78 -5.96
CA LYS A 95 0.86 4.69 -5.85
C LYS A 95 -0.17 4.23 -4.82
N ALA A 96 -0.37 2.92 -4.63
CA ALA A 96 -1.21 2.42 -3.54
C ALA A 96 -0.64 2.82 -2.16
N THR A 97 0.68 2.78 -2.02
CA THR A 97 1.34 3.26 -0.80
C THR A 97 1.12 4.77 -0.62
N GLU A 98 1.36 5.59 -1.64
CA GLU A 98 1.14 7.03 -1.60
C GLU A 98 -0.31 7.41 -1.26
N LEU A 99 -1.26 6.63 -1.80
CA LEU A 99 -2.71 6.83 -1.63
C LEU A 99 -3.28 6.17 -0.37
N GLY A 100 -2.45 5.68 0.53
CA GLY A 100 -2.86 5.26 1.86
C GLY A 100 -3.40 3.83 1.95
N ALA A 101 -3.22 2.96 0.95
CA ALA A 101 -3.58 1.55 1.10
C ALA A 101 -2.84 0.92 2.29
N ARG A 102 -3.57 0.17 3.12
CA ARG A 102 -3.02 -0.54 4.27
C ARG A 102 -2.33 -1.84 3.86
N ARG A 103 -2.82 -2.47 2.80
CA ARG A 103 -2.38 -3.76 2.28
C ARG A 103 -2.48 -3.79 0.76
N VAL A 104 -1.57 -4.47 0.11
CA VAL A 104 -1.65 -4.80 -1.31
C VAL A 104 -1.60 -6.32 -1.44
N GLN A 105 -2.72 -6.94 -1.78
CA GLN A 105 -2.83 -8.37 -2.07
C GLN A 105 -2.72 -8.59 -3.58
N LEU A 106 -1.73 -9.35 -3.99
CA LEU A 106 -1.59 -9.75 -5.38
C LEU A 106 -2.56 -10.89 -5.70
N VAL A 107 -3.23 -10.81 -6.86
CA VAL A 107 -4.29 -11.76 -7.24
C VAL A 107 -3.97 -12.42 -8.59
N VAL A 108 -4.20 -13.70 -8.67
CA VAL A 108 -4.12 -14.48 -9.91
C VAL A 108 -5.54 -14.84 -10.37
N THR A 109 -5.98 -14.23 -11.47
CA THR A 109 -7.27 -14.50 -12.11
C THR A 109 -7.09 -15.53 -13.24
N GLN A 110 -8.18 -16.01 -13.82
CA GLN A 110 -8.12 -16.93 -14.98
C GLN A 110 -7.40 -16.32 -16.19
N ARG A 111 -7.43 -14.99 -16.33
CA ARG A 111 -6.82 -14.27 -17.45
C ARG A 111 -5.49 -13.57 -17.09
N THR A 112 -4.98 -13.82 -15.90
CA THR A 112 -3.66 -13.34 -15.50
C THR A 112 -2.58 -14.11 -16.25
N GLN A 113 -1.71 -13.39 -16.95
CA GLN A 113 -0.48 -13.98 -17.48
C GLN A 113 0.52 -14.09 -16.32
N VAL A 114 0.70 -15.32 -15.81
CA VAL A 114 1.57 -15.57 -14.65
C VAL A 114 3.00 -15.13 -14.96
N GLN A 115 3.51 -14.21 -14.17
CA GLN A 115 4.88 -13.72 -14.22
C GLN A 115 5.55 -13.96 -12.88
N HIS A 116 6.86 -14.09 -12.88
CA HIS A 116 7.63 -14.12 -11.64
C HIS A 116 7.57 -12.75 -10.96
N VAL A 117 7.00 -12.69 -9.76
CA VAL A 117 6.91 -11.48 -8.95
C VAL A 117 8.07 -11.45 -7.96
N ARG A 118 8.83 -10.36 -7.95
CA ARG A 118 9.88 -10.12 -6.97
C ARG A 118 9.32 -9.37 -5.77
N MET A 119 8.90 -10.12 -4.76
CA MET A 119 8.30 -9.56 -3.53
C MET A 119 9.25 -8.59 -2.83
N ASP A 120 10.54 -8.94 -2.74
CA ASP A 120 11.60 -8.09 -2.18
C ASP A 120 11.67 -6.70 -2.83
N ARG A 121 11.42 -6.64 -4.15
CA ARG A 121 11.41 -5.36 -4.88
C ARG A 121 10.15 -4.57 -4.60
N LEU A 122 8.99 -5.21 -4.48
CA LEU A 122 7.73 -4.53 -4.14
C LEU A 122 7.76 -3.98 -2.72
N ASP A 123 8.30 -4.73 -1.76
CA ASP A 123 8.51 -4.26 -0.39
C ASP A 123 9.43 -3.02 -0.35
N ALA A 124 10.53 -3.05 -1.11
CA ALA A 124 11.43 -1.90 -1.20
C ALA A 124 10.74 -0.66 -1.78
N ILE A 125 9.90 -0.82 -2.81
CA ILE A 125 9.12 0.26 -3.42
C ILE A 125 8.13 0.84 -2.41
N ALA A 126 7.42 -0.02 -1.65
CA ALA A 126 6.46 0.41 -0.65
C ALA A 126 7.16 1.21 0.49
N ILE A 127 8.33 0.75 0.93
CA ILE A 127 9.14 1.48 1.93
C ILE A 127 9.54 2.85 1.40
N GLU A 128 10.11 2.92 0.19
CA GLU A 128 10.55 4.17 -0.44
C GLU A 128 9.37 5.15 -0.60
N ALA A 129 8.22 4.68 -1.07
CA ALA A 129 7.02 5.50 -1.20
C ALA A 129 6.51 6.02 0.16
N ALA A 130 6.54 5.20 1.22
CA ALA A 130 6.15 5.61 2.56
C ALA A 130 7.11 6.66 3.15
N GLU A 131 8.42 6.53 2.88
CA GLU A 131 9.42 7.53 3.27
C GLU A 131 9.16 8.88 2.61
N GLN A 132 8.76 8.91 1.34
CA GLN A 132 8.52 10.14 0.58
C GLN A 132 7.20 10.84 0.95
N THR A 133 6.16 10.09 1.25
CA THR A 133 4.79 10.64 1.42
C THR A 133 4.42 11.01 2.86
N GLY A 134 5.32 10.79 3.80
CA GLY A 134 5.05 11.15 5.20
C GLY A 134 4.20 10.14 5.97
N ARG A 135 3.95 8.94 5.42
CA ARG A 135 3.29 7.85 6.15
C ARG A 135 4.12 7.42 7.37
N LEU A 136 3.43 6.92 8.39
CA LEU A 136 4.07 6.35 9.58
C LEU A 136 4.10 4.82 9.56
N ASP A 137 3.49 4.22 8.55
CA ASP A 137 3.42 2.78 8.29
C ASP A 137 3.80 2.46 6.85
N VAL A 138 4.13 1.21 6.59
CA VAL A 138 4.36 0.66 5.26
C VAL A 138 3.28 -0.37 4.99
N PRO A 139 2.59 -0.34 3.85
CA PRO A 139 1.57 -1.35 3.55
C PRO A 139 2.19 -2.75 3.48
N MET A 140 1.44 -3.75 3.93
CA MET A 140 1.80 -5.14 3.74
C MET A 140 1.61 -5.54 2.28
N ILE A 141 2.62 -6.15 1.67
CA ILE A 141 2.53 -6.67 0.31
C ILE A 141 2.45 -8.20 0.40
N ASP A 142 1.32 -8.77 0.01
CA ASP A 142 1.10 -10.20 0.10
C ASP A 142 1.39 -10.92 -1.21
N ALA A 143 1.93 -12.13 -1.08
CA ALA A 143 2.20 -13.01 -2.20
C ALA A 143 0.95 -13.28 -3.04
N PRO A 144 1.10 -13.58 -4.34
CA PRO A 144 -0.03 -13.88 -5.21
C PRO A 144 -0.90 -15.04 -4.71
N VAL A 145 -2.21 -14.81 -4.62
CA VAL A 145 -3.23 -15.80 -4.29
C VAL A 145 -4.21 -15.94 -5.46
N LYS A 146 -4.80 -17.12 -5.67
CA LYS A 146 -5.84 -17.27 -6.69
C LYS A 146 -7.09 -16.51 -6.30
N LEU A 147 -7.73 -15.83 -7.26
CA LEU A 147 -8.97 -15.11 -7.02
C LEU A 147 -10.04 -16.01 -6.37
N ALA A 148 -10.14 -17.27 -6.80
CA ALA A 148 -11.08 -18.21 -6.23
C ALA A 148 -10.88 -18.42 -4.72
N GLU A 149 -9.65 -18.60 -4.28
CA GLU A 149 -9.29 -18.77 -2.85
C GLU A 149 -9.57 -17.48 -2.04
N LEU A 150 -9.32 -16.33 -2.65
CA LEU A 150 -9.65 -15.03 -2.03
C LEU A 150 -11.15 -14.88 -1.82
N LEU A 151 -11.96 -15.25 -2.84
CA LEU A 151 -13.41 -15.17 -2.76
C LEU A 151 -14.01 -16.17 -1.78
N ASP A 152 -13.41 -17.35 -1.60
CA ASP A 152 -13.78 -18.30 -0.55
C ASP A 152 -13.69 -17.65 0.85
N GLY A 153 -12.67 -16.81 1.07
CA GLY A 153 -12.52 -16.02 2.30
C GLY A 153 -13.64 -15.01 2.51
N PHE A 154 -14.03 -14.28 1.46
CA PHE A 154 -15.16 -13.34 1.54
C PHE A 154 -16.48 -14.07 1.79
N GLU A 155 -16.74 -15.20 1.13
CA GLU A 155 -17.94 -16.03 1.31
C GLU A 155 -18.02 -16.61 2.73
N ALA A 156 -16.89 -17.06 3.28
CA ALA A 156 -16.81 -17.59 4.63
C ALA A 156 -16.93 -16.52 5.74
N GLY A 157 -16.95 -15.22 5.37
CA GLY A 157 -16.97 -14.13 6.32
C GLY A 157 -15.68 -13.97 7.15
N THR A 158 -14.58 -14.59 6.73
CA THR A 158 -13.30 -14.51 7.42
C THR A 158 -12.65 -13.13 7.26
N ASP A 159 -13.12 -12.33 6.31
CA ASP A 159 -12.62 -10.98 6.00
C ASP A 159 -13.37 -9.88 6.79
N SER A 160 -13.88 -10.21 7.96
CA SER A 160 -14.35 -9.30 9.03
C SER A 160 -15.28 -8.16 8.58
N GLY A 161 -16.21 -8.43 7.66
CA GLY A 161 -17.18 -7.42 7.17
C GLY A 161 -16.59 -6.40 6.20
N ARG A 162 -15.44 -6.69 5.61
CA ARG A 162 -14.81 -5.86 4.56
C ARG A 162 -15.70 -5.77 3.33
N ARG A 163 -15.98 -4.56 2.86
CA ARG A 163 -16.69 -4.31 1.61
C ARG A 163 -15.74 -4.47 0.43
N LEU A 164 -16.27 -4.93 -0.69
CA LEU A 164 -15.49 -5.15 -1.91
C LEU A 164 -15.96 -4.18 -3.01
N MET A 165 -15.12 -3.20 -3.36
CA MET A 165 -15.31 -2.41 -4.55
C MET A 165 -14.73 -3.15 -5.75
N PHE A 166 -15.59 -3.69 -6.58
CA PHE A 166 -15.22 -4.43 -7.78
C PHE A 166 -15.20 -3.47 -8.98
N CYS A 167 -14.03 -3.12 -9.49
CA CYS A 167 -13.88 -2.29 -10.68
C CYS A 167 -14.08 -3.14 -11.93
N ASP A 168 -15.29 -3.09 -12.50
CA ASP A 168 -15.70 -3.90 -13.64
C ASP A 168 -15.78 -3.06 -14.91
N GLU A 169 -14.93 -3.36 -15.89
CA GLU A 169 -14.90 -2.67 -17.18
C GLU A 169 -16.13 -2.95 -18.05
N THR A 170 -16.90 -4.02 -17.75
CA THR A 170 -18.08 -4.39 -18.55
C THR A 170 -19.38 -3.77 -18.04
N GLY A 171 -19.33 -3.09 -16.92
CA GLY A 171 -20.47 -2.36 -16.37
C GLY A 171 -20.63 -2.48 -14.87
N GLY A 172 -20.95 -1.37 -14.26
CA GLY A 172 -21.25 -1.17 -12.85
C GLY A 172 -21.87 0.19 -12.68
N ALA A 173 -22.32 0.53 -11.49
CA ALA A 173 -22.75 1.89 -11.18
C ALA A 173 -21.55 2.87 -11.34
N PRO A 174 -21.77 4.12 -11.73
CA PRO A 174 -20.72 5.13 -11.66
C PRO A 174 -20.14 5.18 -10.24
N VAL A 175 -18.81 5.08 -10.11
CA VAL A 175 -18.12 4.96 -8.82
C VAL A 175 -18.49 6.09 -7.85
N THR A 176 -18.64 7.31 -8.33
CA THR A 176 -19.02 8.47 -7.51
C THR A 176 -20.41 8.31 -6.87
N GLY A 177 -21.39 7.79 -7.63
CA GLY A 177 -22.72 7.48 -7.10
C GLY A 177 -22.70 6.29 -6.14
N ALA A 178 -21.93 5.26 -6.45
CA ALA A 178 -21.83 4.06 -5.62
C ALA A 178 -21.15 4.32 -4.26
N LEU A 179 -20.26 5.31 -4.17
CA LEU A 179 -19.57 5.68 -2.94
C LEU A 179 -20.24 6.83 -2.17
N ALA A 180 -21.22 7.54 -2.76
CA ALA A 180 -21.85 8.70 -2.13
C ALA A 180 -22.55 8.38 -0.80
N GLU A 181 -23.08 7.17 -0.67
CA GLU A 181 -23.78 6.70 0.54
C GLU A 181 -23.01 5.58 1.25
N ALA A 182 -21.73 5.45 0.91
CA ALA A 182 -20.90 4.40 1.48
C ALA A 182 -20.42 4.78 2.88
N ASP A 183 -20.63 3.89 3.86
CA ASP A 183 -20.14 4.10 5.21
C ASP A 183 -18.62 3.91 5.28
N ALA A 184 -18.00 4.62 6.20
CA ALA A 184 -16.65 4.35 6.64
C ALA A 184 -16.54 2.92 7.19
N GLY A 185 -15.38 2.28 7.01
CA GLY A 185 -15.13 0.93 7.48
C GLY A 185 -14.06 0.24 6.65
N PRO A 186 -13.87 -1.06 6.82
CA PRO A 186 -12.88 -1.81 6.05
C PRO A 186 -13.36 -2.01 4.61
N TRP A 187 -12.52 -1.65 3.66
CA TRP A 187 -12.74 -1.82 2.24
C TRP A 187 -11.62 -2.59 1.55
N ALA A 188 -11.97 -3.30 0.49
CA ALA A 188 -11.04 -3.82 -0.49
C ALA A 188 -11.42 -3.31 -1.88
N ILE A 189 -10.44 -2.94 -2.68
CA ILE A 189 -10.62 -2.47 -4.05
C ILE A 189 -10.00 -3.48 -4.99
N LEU A 190 -10.79 -4.11 -5.85
CA LEU A 190 -10.33 -5.15 -6.76
C LEU A 190 -10.13 -4.61 -8.18
N ILE A 191 -8.89 -4.74 -8.67
CA ILE A 191 -8.47 -4.36 -10.02
C ILE A 191 -8.05 -5.61 -10.79
N GLY A 192 -8.65 -5.81 -11.95
CA GLY A 192 -8.37 -6.94 -12.85
C GLY A 192 -7.11 -6.77 -13.69
N PRO A 193 -6.70 -7.85 -14.39
CA PRO A 193 -5.62 -7.81 -15.38
C PRO A 193 -6.09 -7.15 -16.69
N GLU A 194 -5.16 -6.92 -17.62
CA GLU A 194 -5.44 -6.34 -18.93
C GLU A 194 -6.48 -7.16 -19.74
N GLY A 195 -6.57 -8.46 -19.52
CA GLY A 195 -7.58 -9.34 -20.11
C GLY A 195 -8.95 -9.33 -19.44
N GLY A 196 -9.11 -8.55 -18.38
CA GLY A 196 -10.31 -8.50 -17.54
C GLY A 196 -10.58 -9.81 -16.78
N PHE A 197 -11.77 -9.92 -16.23
CA PHE A 197 -12.22 -11.12 -15.53
C PHE A 197 -12.96 -12.08 -16.47
N SER A 198 -12.97 -13.36 -16.17
CA SER A 198 -13.84 -14.33 -16.90
C SER A 198 -15.31 -14.10 -16.57
N PRO A 199 -16.26 -14.61 -17.40
CA PRO A 199 -17.68 -14.54 -17.07
C PRO A 199 -18.03 -15.19 -15.73
N GLU A 200 -17.38 -16.29 -15.41
CA GLU A 200 -17.57 -17.04 -14.15
C GLU A 200 -17.05 -16.24 -12.95
N GLU A 201 -15.87 -15.63 -13.06
CA GLU A 201 -15.30 -14.78 -12.02
C GLU A 201 -16.19 -13.57 -11.77
N ARG A 202 -16.69 -12.91 -12.83
CA ARG A 202 -17.63 -11.79 -12.70
C ARG A 202 -18.93 -12.19 -12.02
N ALA A 203 -19.51 -13.32 -12.44
CA ALA A 203 -20.75 -13.81 -11.86
C ALA A 203 -20.58 -14.04 -10.34
N ARG A 204 -19.48 -14.69 -9.95
CA ARG A 204 -19.16 -14.94 -8.55
C ARG A 204 -18.92 -13.64 -7.76
N LEU A 205 -18.13 -12.73 -8.30
CA LEU A 205 -17.86 -11.41 -7.69
C LEU A 205 -19.16 -10.62 -7.45
N ARG A 206 -20.06 -10.62 -8.42
CA ARG A 206 -21.34 -9.89 -8.32
C ARG A 206 -22.35 -10.57 -7.38
N ALA A 207 -22.21 -11.87 -7.13
CA ALA A 207 -23.07 -12.60 -6.21
C ALA A 207 -22.70 -12.41 -4.73
N LEU A 208 -21.50 -11.91 -4.41
CA LEU A 208 -21.09 -11.65 -3.04
C LEU A 208 -21.89 -10.46 -2.46
N PRO A 209 -22.53 -10.62 -1.31
CA PRO A 209 -23.33 -9.54 -0.69
C PRO A 209 -22.52 -8.28 -0.33
N CYS A 210 -21.21 -8.44 -0.09
CA CYS A 210 -20.31 -7.33 0.25
C CYS A 210 -19.78 -6.59 -0.98
N THR A 211 -20.11 -7.03 -2.21
CA THR A 211 -19.57 -6.45 -3.45
C THR A 211 -20.41 -5.29 -3.95
N THR A 212 -19.73 -4.19 -4.23
CA THR A 212 -20.24 -3.07 -5.02
C THR A 212 -19.50 -3.03 -6.35
N ALA A 213 -20.18 -3.42 -7.44
CA ALA A 213 -19.61 -3.35 -8.78
C ALA A 213 -19.66 -1.92 -9.31
N VAL A 214 -18.52 -1.35 -9.68
CA VAL A 214 -18.39 0.04 -10.12
C VAL A 214 -17.72 0.15 -11.49
N SER A 215 -18.08 1.22 -12.20
CA SER A 215 -17.41 1.68 -13.40
C SER A 215 -16.55 2.91 -13.09
N LEU A 216 -15.31 2.89 -13.55
CA LEU A 216 -14.36 4.02 -13.47
C LEU A 216 -14.48 4.98 -14.67
N GLY A 217 -15.56 4.89 -15.42
CA GLY A 217 -15.84 5.77 -16.55
C GLY A 217 -15.87 5.04 -17.91
N PRO A 218 -16.05 5.78 -19.02
CA PRO A 218 -16.36 5.20 -20.33
C PRO A 218 -15.12 4.65 -21.07
N ARG A 219 -13.94 4.80 -20.53
CA ARG A 219 -12.70 4.31 -21.14
C ARG A 219 -12.15 3.14 -20.36
N ILE A 220 -11.60 2.14 -21.08
CA ILE A 220 -10.85 1.05 -20.45
C ILE A 220 -9.52 1.61 -19.95
N LEU A 221 -9.33 1.60 -18.64
CA LEU A 221 -8.08 2.01 -18.01
C LEU A 221 -7.11 0.82 -17.94
N ARG A 222 -5.82 1.10 -17.99
CA ARG A 222 -4.81 0.10 -17.60
C ARG A 222 -4.91 -0.18 -16.11
N ALA A 223 -4.47 -1.35 -15.67
CA ALA A 223 -4.61 -1.77 -14.28
C ALA A 223 -3.94 -0.80 -13.29
N ASP A 224 -2.76 -0.28 -13.61
CA ASP A 224 -2.07 0.74 -12.81
C ASP A 224 -2.87 2.05 -12.70
N THR A 225 -3.39 2.53 -13.82
CA THR A 225 -4.25 3.73 -13.88
C THR A 225 -5.57 3.49 -13.13
N ALA A 226 -6.17 2.31 -13.28
CA ALA A 226 -7.41 1.93 -12.58
C ALA A 226 -7.20 1.89 -11.06
N ALA A 227 -6.06 1.35 -10.60
CA ALA A 227 -5.71 1.32 -9.17
C ALA A 227 -5.62 2.74 -8.58
N VAL A 228 -4.90 3.65 -9.27
CA VAL A 228 -4.79 5.05 -8.85
C VAL A 228 -6.16 5.73 -8.82
N ALA A 229 -6.94 5.61 -9.91
CA ALA A 229 -8.25 6.24 -10.00
C ALA A 229 -9.22 5.73 -8.92
N ALA A 230 -9.27 4.41 -8.72
CA ALA A 230 -10.15 3.79 -7.74
C ALA A 230 -9.79 4.19 -6.29
N LEU A 231 -8.50 4.13 -5.93
CA LEU A 231 -8.04 4.56 -4.61
C LEU A 231 -8.30 6.05 -4.37
N THR A 232 -8.01 6.90 -5.36
CA THR A 232 -8.26 8.35 -5.26
C THR A 232 -9.74 8.66 -5.02
N LEU A 233 -10.63 8.05 -5.80
CA LEU A 233 -12.07 8.25 -5.64
C LEU A 233 -12.60 7.70 -4.32
N TRP A 234 -12.06 6.55 -3.86
CA TRP A 234 -12.41 6.00 -2.57
C TRP A 234 -11.91 6.91 -1.42
N GLN A 235 -10.67 7.40 -1.48
CA GLN A 235 -10.12 8.32 -0.48
C GLN A 235 -10.93 9.61 -0.37
N ALA A 236 -11.35 10.18 -1.49
CA ALA A 236 -12.15 11.39 -1.53
C ALA A 236 -13.58 11.20 -0.99
N ALA A 237 -14.16 9.98 -1.16
CA ALA A 237 -15.55 9.74 -0.77
C ALA A 237 -15.69 9.10 0.62
N VAL A 238 -14.78 8.22 1.00
CA VAL A 238 -14.90 7.35 2.20
C VAL A 238 -13.66 7.43 3.09
N GLY A 239 -12.51 7.74 2.52
CA GLY A 239 -11.21 7.70 3.19
C GLY A 239 -10.95 8.86 4.16
N ASP A 240 -9.72 9.34 4.19
CA ASP A 240 -9.25 10.34 5.15
C ASP A 240 -8.97 11.74 4.55
N TRP A 241 -9.29 11.95 3.26
CA TRP A 241 -8.98 13.23 2.60
C TRP A 241 -9.89 14.40 3.00
N GLU A 242 -11.06 14.13 3.57
CA GLU A 242 -11.97 15.15 4.06
C GLU A 242 -12.02 15.25 5.60
N ARG A 243 -11.04 14.64 6.28
CA ARG A 243 -10.99 14.57 7.75
C ARG A 243 -9.87 15.40 8.33
#